data_a6c07f5d940d078eaa0bf074249ca908
#
_entry.id   a6c07f5d940d078eaa0bf074249ca908
#
_cell.length_a   1.000
_cell.length_b   1.000
_cell.length_c   1.000
_cell.angle_alpha   90.00
_cell.angle_beta   90.00
_cell.angle_gamma   90.00
#
_symmetry.space_group_name_H-M   'P 1'
#
loop_
_entity.id
_entity.type
_entity.pdbx_description
1 polymer ?
#
loop_
_entity_poly.entity_id
_entity_poly.type
_entity_poly.pdbx_seq_one_letter_code
_entity_poly.pdbx_strand_id
1 'polypeptide(L)'
;MVCFLKQNRDLLIDKTKKEDERSDLKQHADKMLRDFEKFNEHSSNRAIWELVQNACDLTKDCKIVIDYRDNKISFSHNGKAFTSKSLISLIKQVSGKYGDQEDISEVGKYGTGFLTTHTFGRKFIINSVLDAGGFYLPINNFKIDRSPKEWEALSDNISDQKKRVFRIL
;
A
#
# COMPACT_ATOMS: atom_id res chain seq x y z
N MET A 1 -42.83 11.95 -11.52
CA MET A 1 -42.35 10.69 -12.13
C MET A 1 -40.84 10.72 -12.48
N VAL A 2 -40.35 11.72 -13.18
CA VAL A 2 -38.91 11.83 -13.59
C VAL A 2 -37.94 11.90 -12.39
N CYS A 3 -38.29 12.61 -11.32
CA CYS A 3 -37.45 12.73 -10.11
C CYS A 3 -37.27 11.39 -9.38
N PHE A 4 -38.33 10.59 -9.27
CA PHE A 4 -38.29 9.28 -8.63
C PHE A 4 -37.42 8.27 -9.39
N LEU A 5 -37.47 8.28 -10.72
CA LEU A 5 -36.64 7.43 -11.58
C LEU A 5 -35.18 7.79 -11.49
N LYS A 6 -34.84 9.09 -11.41
CA LYS A 6 -33.48 9.56 -11.23
C LYS A 6 -32.91 9.12 -9.88
N GLN A 7 -33.65 9.28 -8.80
CA GLN A 7 -33.24 8.90 -7.44
C GLN A 7 -32.99 7.37 -7.33
N ASN A 8 -33.84 6.55 -7.92
CA ASN A 8 -33.65 5.10 -7.96
C ASN A 8 -32.41 4.70 -8.78
N ARG A 9 -32.13 5.40 -9.89
CA ARG A 9 -30.94 5.18 -10.70
C ARG A 9 -29.66 5.51 -9.92
N ASP A 10 -29.63 6.64 -9.22
CA ASP A 10 -28.48 7.07 -8.43
C ASP A 10 -28.20 6.08 -7.29
N LEU A 11 -29.22 5.60 -6.60
CA LEU A 11 -29.12 4.54 -5.58
C LEU A 11 -28.55 3.23 -6.15
N LEU A 12 -28.99 2.84 -7.34
CA LEU A 12 -28.49 1.63 -8.01
C LEU A 12 -27.02 1.78 -8.39
N ILE A 13 -26.63 2.94 -8.94
CA ILE A 13 -25.24 3.24 -9.28
C ILE A 13 -24.35 3.18 -8.02
N ASP A 14 -24.77 3.79 -6.92
CA ASP A 14 -24.02 3.77 -5.67
C ASP A 14 -23.89 2.36 -5.09
N LYS A 15 -24.95 1.56 -5.17
CA LYS A 15 -24.91 0.16 -4.74
C LYS A 15 -23.91 -0.64 -5.58
N THR A 16 -23.99 -0.52 -6.91
CA THR A 16 -23.08 -1.22 -7.83
C THR A 16 -21.63 -0.83 -7.59
N LYS A 17 -21.33 0.48 -7.40
CA LYS A 17 -19.98 0.94 -7.09
C LYS A 17 -19.43 0.35 -5.77
N LYS A 18 -20.27 0.25 -4.73
CA LYS A 18 -19.88 -0.37 -3.46
C LYS A 18 -19.63 -1.86 -3.59
N GLU A 19 -20.43 -2.56 -4.37
CA GLU A 19 -20.25 -3.99 -4.64
C GLU A 19 -18.95 -4.25 -5.42
N ASP A 20 -18.67 -3.42 -6.43
CA ASP A 20 -17.44 -3.47 -7.23
C ASP A 20 -16.21 -3.20 -6.35
N GLU A 21 -16.23 -2.13 -5.55
CA GLU A 21 -15.13 -1.83 -4.61
C GLU A 21 -14.90 -2.97 -3.60
N ARG A 22 -15.97 -3.60 -3.10
CA ARG A 22 -15.87 -4.74 -2.20
C ARG A 22 -15.25 -5.96 -2.88
N SER A 23 -15.62 -6.22 -4.13
CA SER A 23 -15.04 -7.30 -4.95
C SER A 23 -13.55 -7.09 -5.16
N ASP A 24 -13.14 -5.87 -5.52
CA ASP A 24 -11.75 -5.50 -5.66
C ASP A 24 -10.94 -5.72 -4.38
N LEU A 25 -11.46 -5.23 -3.26
CA LEU A 25 -10.79 -5.40 -1.95
C LEU A 25 -10.65 -6.87 -1.56
N LYS A 26 -11.66 -7.70 -1.85
CA LYS A 26 -11.60 -9.14 -1.64
C LYS A 26 -10.46 -9.76 -2.45
N GLN A 27 -10.37 -9.45 -3.75
CA GLN A 27 -9.32 -9.99 -4.62
C GLN A 27 -7.92 -9.61 -4.11
N HIS A 28 -7.73 -8.37 -3.64
CA HIS A 28 -6.47 -7.94 -3.05
C HIS A 28 -6.14 -8.67 -1.75
N ALA A 29 -7.11 -8.83 -0.86
CA ALA A 29 -6.94 -9.53 0.40
C ALA A 29 -6.62 -11.02 0.18
N ASP A 30 -7.38 -11.70 -0.67
CA ASP A 30 -7.16 -13.11 -1.01
C ASP A 30 -5.77 -13.34 -1.63
N LYS A 31 -5.34 -12.41 -2.51
CA LYS A 31 -4.00 -12.47 -3.10
C LYS A 31 -2.92 -12.32 -2.04
N MET A 32 -3.05 -11.34 -1.14
CA MET A 32 -2.09 -11.13 -0.05
C MET A 32 -2.00 -12.37 0.84
N LEU A 33 -3.12 -12.96 1.24
CA LEU A 33 -3.15 -14.15 2.10
C LEU A 33 -2.41 -15.31 1.45
N ARG A 34 -2.68 -15.60 0.17
CA ARG A 34 -1.96 -16.64 -0.58
C ARG A 34 -0.46 -16.36 -0.72
N ASP A 35 -0.08 -15.09 -0.88
CA ASP A 35 1.33 -14.73 -1.02
C ASP A 35 2.07 -14.85 0.33
N PHE A 36 1.41 -14.62 1.45
CA PHE A 36 1.96 -14.85 2.78
C PHE A 36 2.29 -16.31 3.07
N GLU A 37 1.55 -17.25 2.50
CA GLU A 37 1.80 -18.70 2.65
C GLU A 37 3.08 -19.16 1.94
N LYS A 38 3.57 -18.38 1.00
CA LYS A 38 4.80 -18.69 0.23
C LYS A 38 6.10 -18.29 0.95
N PHE A 39 6.01 -17.60 2.09
CA PHE A 39 7.20 -17.17 2.81
C PHE A 39 7.89 -18.35 3.49
N ASN A 40 9.21 -18.34 3.40
CA ASN A 40 10.10 -19.33 3.99
C ASN A 40 11.27 -18.63 4.69
N GLU A 41 12.22 -19.41 5.22
CA GLU A 41 13.40 -18.91 5.94
C GLU A 41 14.30 -17.97 5.12
N HIS A 42 14.30 -18.10 3.78
CA HIS A 42 15.09 -17.22 2.91
C HIS A 42 14.37 -15.88 2.58
N SER A 43 13.10 -15.76 2.94
CA SER A 43 12.31 -14.56 2.63
C SER A 43 12.81 -13.32 3.37
N SER A 44 13.42 -13.48 4.55
CA SER A 44 13.97 -12.35 5.33
C SER A 44 15.15 -11.68 4.63
N ASN A 45 16.08 -12.45 4.06
CA ASN A 45 17.21 -11.90 3.31
C ASN A 45 16.72 -11.16 2.05
N ARG A 46 15.76 -11.75 1.36
CA ARG A 46 15.13 -11.11 0.20
C ARG A 46 14.42 -9.83 0.59
N ALA A 47 13.75 -9.78 1.75
CA ALA A 47 13.04 -8.60 2.22
C ALA A 47 13.95 -7.37 2.37
N ILE A 48 15.12 -7.53 2.97
CA ILE A 48 16.11 -6.44 3.09
C ILE A 48 16.59 -5.98 1.72
N TRP A 49 16.91 -6.92 0.82
CA TRP A 49 17.33 -6.59 -0.54
C TRP A 49 16.28 -5.81 -1.32
N GLU A 50 15.02 -6.20 -1.25
CA GLU A 50 13.89 -5.50 -1.89
C GLU A 50 13.74 -4.07 -1.35
N LEU A 51 13.89 -3.87 -0.03
CA LEU A 51 13.88 -2.53 0.57
C LEU A 51 15.03 -1.67 0.06
N VAL A 52 16.26 -2.22 0.06
CA VAL A 52 17.45 -1.52 -0.43
C VAL A 52 17.31 -1.17 -1.91
N GLN A 53 16.89 -2.13 -2.74
CA GLN A 53 16.70 -1.91 -4.16
C GLN A 53 15.66 -0.82 -4.42
N ASN A 54 14.50 -0.89 -3.77
CA ASN A 54 13.46 0.11 -3.91
C ASN A 54 13.95 1.52 -3.51
N ALA A 55 14.74 1.62 -2.44
CA ALA A 55 15.31 2.89 -2.00
C ALA A 55 16.32 3.46 -3.02
N CYS A 56 17.22 2.62 -3.54
CA CYS A 56 18.23 3.02 -4.53
C CYS A 56 17.60 3.43 -5.87
N ASP A 57 16.47 2.86 -6.22
CA ASP A 57 15.74 3.22 -7.44
C ASP A 57 15.05 4.59 -7.35
N LEU A 58 14.84 5.10 -6.13
CA LEU A 58 14.17 6.38 -5.91
C LEU A 58 15.13 7.59 -5.93
N THR A 59 16.45 7.38 -5.78
CA THR A 59 17.44 8.47 -5.80
C THR A 59 18.82 7.96 -6.15
N LYS A 60 19.61 8.78 -6.86
CA LYS A 60 20.98 8.44 -7.26
C LYS A 60 21.93 8.39 -6.05
N ASP A 61 21.76 9.31 -5.11
CA ASP A 61 22.58 9.41 -3.88
C ASP A 61 21.83 8.78 -2.70
N CYS A 62 21.52 7.50 -2.82
CA CYS A 62 20.74 6.77 -1.82
C CYS A 62 21.53 6.63 -0.51
N LYS A 63 20.94 7.16 0.56
CA LYS A 63 21.43 6.97 1.94
C LYS A 63 20.41 6.09 2.66
N ILE A 64 20.86 4.96 3.18
CA ILE A 64 20.02 3.98 3.87
C ILE A 64 20.55 3.81 5.28
N VAL A 65 19.62 3.80 6.25
CA VAL A 65 19.91 3.43 7.63
C VAL A 65 19.01 2.25 8.00
N ILE A 66 19.62 1.16 8.45
CA ILE A 66 18.93 -0.01 9.00
C ILE A 66 19.33 -0.11 10.46
N ASP A 67 18.34 -0.11 11.33
CA ASP A 67 18.54 -0.23 12.78
C ASP A 67 17.70 -1.38 13.32
N TYR A 68 18.30 -2.17 14.22
CA TYR A 68 17.62 -3.27 14.87
C TYR A 68 17.76 -3.14 16.38
N ARG A 69 16.68 -2.81 17.06
CA ARG A 69 16.60 -2.66 18.52
C ARG A 69 15.27 -3.19 19.04
N ASP A 70 15.30 -3.77 20.21
CA ASP A 70 14.09 -4.21 20.92
C ASP A 70 13.18 -5.10 20.06
N ASN A 71 13.77 -6.01 19.29
CA ASN A 71 13.07 -6.89 18.34
C ASN A 71 12.27 -6.14 17.27
N LYS A 72 12.73 -4.95 16.90
CA LYS A 72 12.14 -4.11 15.83
C LYS A 72 13.19 -3.76 14.81
N ILE A 73 12.80 -3.86 13.53
CA ILE A 73 13.61 -3.37 12.42
C ILE A 73 13.09 -2.01 11.99
N SER A 74 13.99 -1.03 11.93
CA SER A 74 13.73 0.27 11.32
C SER A 74 14.55 0.39 10.05
N PHE A 75 13.89 0.74 8.96
CA PHE A 75 14.51 1.00 7.66
C PHE A 75 14.14 2.40 7.21
N SER A 76 15.14 3.24 6.98
CA SER A 76 14.94 4.60 6.49
C SER A 76 15.85 4.92 5.32
N HIS A 77 15.42 5.81 4.45
CA HIS A 77 16.17 6.28 3.29
C HIS A 77 15.76 7.72 2.91
N ASN A 78 16.61 8.37 2.13
CA ASN A 78 16.41 9.73 1.63
C ASN A 78 15.74 9.78 0.24
N GLY A 79 15.00 8.75 -0.16
CA GLY A 79 14.32 8.71 -1.44
C GLY A 79 13.15 9.69 -1.53
N LYS A 80 12.45 9.66 -2.65
CA LYS A 80 11.31 10.55 -2.94
C LYS A 80 10.16 10.39 -1.94
N ALA A 81 9.41 11.46 -1.75
CA ALA A 81 8.15 11.47 -1.01
C ALA A 81 7.12 10.50 -1.65
N PHE A 82 6.21 9.98 -0.84
CA PHE A 82 5.07 9.24 -1.38
C PHE A 82 4.14 10.18 -2.16
N THR A 83 3.62 9.71 -3.28
CA THR A 83 2.38 10.26 -3.85
C THR A 83 1.18 9.52 -3.24
N SER A 84 -0.03 10.10 -3.31
CA SER A 84 -1.26 9.40 -2.88
C SER A 84 -1.43 8.07 -3.63
N LYS A 85 -1.12 8.05 -4.92
CA LYS A 85 -1.16 6.85 -5.77
C LYS A 85 -0.18 5.78 -5.28
N SER A 86 1.07 6.15 -4.99
CA SER A 86 2.08 5.20 -4.53
C SER A 86 1.77 4.64 -3.13
N LEU A 87 1.26 5.47 -2.21
CA LEU A 87 0.86 5.01 -0.88
C LEU A 87 -0.36 4.07 -0.94
N ILE A 88 -1.37 4.38 -1.77
CA ILE A 88 -2.52 3.50 -1.98
C ILE A 88 -2.09 2.19 -2.65
N SER A 89 -1.18 2.23 -3.63
CA SER A 89 -0.63 1.02 -4.26
C SER A 89 0.11 0.15 -3.25
N LEU A 90 0.87 0.75 -2.35
CA LEU A 90 1.51 0.03 -1.23
C LEU A 90 0.47 -0.63 -0.33
N ILE A 91 -0.60 0.08 0.05
CA ILE A 91 -1.67 -0.45 0.90
C ILE A 91 -2.37 -1.65 0.23
N LYS A 92 -2.70 -1.54 -1.05
CA LYS A 92 -3.36 -2.60 -1.84
C LYS A 92 -2.42 -3.73 -2.25
N GLN A 93 -1.11 -3.53 -2.19
CA GLN A 93 -0.09 -4.44 -2.69
C GLN A 93 -0.28 -4.75 -4.18
N VAL A 94 -0.60 -3.74 -4.96
CA VAL A 94 -0.70 -3.84 -6.41
C VAL A 94 0.54 -3.26 -7.07
N SER A 95 0.99 -3.89 -8.15
CA SER A 95 1.97 -3.28 -9.05
C SER A 95 1.32 -2.08 -9.73
N GLY A 96 1.91 -0.90 -9.61
CA GLY A 96 1.42 0.31 -10.27
C GLY A 96 1.54 0.31 -11.80
N LYS A 97 1.78 -0.84 -12.42
CA LYS A 97 1.99 -0.99 -13.87
C LYS A 97 0.76 -0.76 -14.75
N TYR A 98 -0.41 -0.55 -14.15
CA TYR A 98 -1.65 -0.31 -14.88
C TYR A 98 -2.06 1.17 -14.75
N GLY A 99 -1.57 2.02 -15.64
CA GLY A 99 -2.01 3.41 -15.76
C GLY A 99 -0.99 4.25 -16.51
N ASP A 100 -1.46 4.98 -17.51
CA ASP A 100 -0.85 5.95 -18.40
C ASP A 100 0.68 6.06 -18.47
N GLN A 101 1.18 6.04 -19.70
CA GLN A 101 2.59 5.84 -20.11
C GLN A 101 3.62 6.84 -19.55
N GLU A 102 3.26 7.82 -18.73
CA GLU A 102 4.20 8.88 -18.31
C GLU A 102 4.88 8.66 -16.94
N ASP A 103 4.38 7.74 -16.09
CA ASP A 103 4.93 7.52 -14.75
C ASP A 103 5.42 6.07 -14.48
N ILE A 104 5.83 5.36 -15.52
CA ILE A 104 6.20 3.92 -15.42
C ILE A 104 7.41 3.67 -14.51
N SER A 105 8.25 4.68 -14.25
CA SER A 105 9.50 4.51 -13.49
C SER A 105 9.32 4.41 -11.97
N GLU A 106 8.28 5.01 -11.39
CA GLU A 106 8.19 5.20 -9.94
C GLU A 106 7.23 4.25 -9.21
N VAL A 107 6.18 3.76 -9.87
CA VAL A 107 5.10 2.98 -9.21
C VAL A 107 5.25 1.48 -9.39
N GLY A 108 6.15 1.03 -10.27
CA GLY A 108 6.27 -0.36 -10.69
C GLY A 108 6.85 -1.34 -9.67
N LYS A 109 7.40 -0.88 -8.55
CA LYS A 109 8.27 -1.67 -7.69
C LYS A 109 7.69 -2.09 -6.35
N TYR A 110 6.58 -1.53 -5.91
CA TYR A 110 5.89 -1.95 -4.67
C TYR A 110 5.01 -3.20 -4.84
N GLY A 111 5.30 -4.02 -5.87
CA GLY A 111 4.62 -5.26 -6.14
C GLY A 111 4.92 -6.34 -5.08
N THR A 112 5.04 -7.57 -5.53
CA THR A 112 5.24 -8.74 -4.64
C THR A 112 6.53 -8.68 -3.81
N GLY A 113 7.56 -7.93 -4.26
CA GLY A 113 8.83 -7.79 -3.56
C GLY A 113 8.68 -7.19 -2.16
N PHE A 114 7.97 -6.06 -2.03
CA PHE A 114 7.74 -5.45 -0.72
C PHE A 114 6.96 -6.36 0.24
N LEU A 115 6.14 -7.26 -0.28
CA LEU A 115 5.38 -8.19 0.55
C LEU A 115 6.29 -9.10 1.39
N THR A 116 7.50 -9.40 0.91
CA THR A 116 8.47 -10.21 1.65
C THR A 116 8.89 -9.58 2.98
N THR A 117 8.75 -8.24 3.14
CA THR A 117 9.01 -7.55 4.42
C THR A 117 8.14 -8.06 5.56
N HIS A 118 7.02 -8.72 5.24
CA HIS A 118 6.12 -9.31 6.22
C HIS A 118 6.68 -10.56 6.91
N THR A 119 7.84 -11.05 6.49
CA THR A 119 8.62 -12.02 7.28
C THR A 119 9.07 -11.44 8.62
N PHE A 120 9.26 -10.12 8.70
CA PHE A 120 9.59 -9.42 9.96
C PHE A 120 8.36 -9.10 10.81
N GLY A 121 7.17 -9.18 10.25
CA GLY A 121 5.92 -8.91 10.95
C GLY A 121 4.86 -8.35 10.01
N ARG A 122 3.60 -8.64 10.29
CA ARG A 122 2.46 -8.20 9.47
C ARG A 122 1.93 -6.81 9.85
N LYS A 123 2.58 -6.15 10.81
CA LYS A 123 2.27 -4.79 11.25
C LYS A 123 3.51 -3.94 11.15
N PHE A 124 3.40 -2.79 10.50
CA PHE A 124 4.49 -1.83 10.43
C PHE A 124 3.96 -0.40 10.40
N ILE A 125 4.86 0.54 10.63
CA ILE A 125 4.56 1.97 10.70
C ILE A 125 5.34 2.67 9.60
N ILE A 126 4.68 3.59 8.92
CA ILE A 126 5.29 4.50 7.96
C ILE A 126 5.37 5.89 8.58
N ASN A 127 6.58 6.45 8.62
CA ASN A 127 6.85 7.86 8.85
C ASN A 127 7.51 8.40 7.58
N SER A 128 6.91 9.40 6.96
CA SER A 128 7.35 9.91 5.66
C SER A 128 6.69 11.25 5.35
N VAL A 129 6.73 11.63 4.10
CA VAL A 129 6.09 12.81 3.54
C VAL A 129 5.23 12.38 2.35
N LEU A 130 4.07 13.00 2.21
CA LEU A 130 3.17 12.86 1.06
C LEU A 130 3.32 14.10 0.17
N ASP A 131 3.66 13.90 -1.09
CA ASP A 131 3.60 14.94 -2.12
C ASP A 131 2.18 15.03 -2.67
N ALA A 132 1.54 16.16 -2.42
CA ALA A 132 0.19 16.51 -2.88
C ALA A 132 0.24 17.58 -3.97
N GLY A 133 1.02 17.36 -5.03
CA GLY A 133 1.14 18.29 -6.15
C GLY A 133 2.00 19.51 -5.82
N GLY A 134 3.15 19.28 -5.17
CA GLY A 134 4.10 20.32 -4.76
C GLY A 134 3.92 20.81 -3.32
N PHE A 135 2.88 20.36 -2.62
CA PHE A 135 2.72 20.53 -1.18
C PHE A 135 3.14 19.26 -0.46
N TYR A 136 3.98 19.39 0.56
CA TYR A 136 4.49 18.26 1.31
C TYR A 136 3.78 18.13 2.66
N LEU A 137 3.01 17.05 2.82
CA LEU A 137 2.22 16.78 4.02
C LEU A 137 2.88 15.67 4.85
N PRO A 138 3.03 15.83 6.18
CA PRO A 138 3.67 14.82 7.00
C PRO A 138 2.82 13.55 7.12
N ILE A 139 3.45 12.39 6.96
CA ILE A 139 2.89 11.08 7.28
C ILE A 139 3.52 10.64 8.61
N ASN A 140 2.79 10.74 9.71
CA ASN A 140 3.28 10.37 11.02
C ASN A 140 2.52 9.16 11.57
N ASN A 141 3.25 8.13 11.99
CA ASN A 141 2.68 6.93 12.62
C ASN A 141 1.56 6.28 11.79
N PHE A 142 1.73 6.25 10.47
CA PHE A 142 0.76 5.59 9.60
C PHE A 142 0.89 4.08 9.74
N LYS A 143 -0.02 3.47 10.47
CA LYS A 143 -0.03 2.03 10.75
C LYS A 143 -0.61 1.26 9.57
N ILE A 144 0.13 0.27 9.10
CA ILE A 144 -0.32 -0.78 8.20
C ILE A 144 -0.48 -2.05 9.03
N ASP A 145 -1.66 -2.63 9.02
CA ASP A 145 -1.96 -3.89 9.71
C ASP A 145 -2.49 -4.93 8.71
N ARG A 146 -1.69 -5.96 8.47
CA ARG A 146 -2.01 -7.10 7.60
C ARG A 146 -2.01 -8.41 8.38
N SER A 147 -2.24 -8.34 9.71
CA SER A 147 -2.28 -9.51 10.57
C SER A 147 -3.56 -10.35 10.48
N PRO A 148 -4.72 -9.84 10.04
CA PRO A 148 -5.90 -10.69 9.87
C PRO A 148 -5.62 -11.87 8.94
N LYS A 149 -6.23 -13.02 9.28
CA LYS A 149 -6.12 -14.26 8.50
C LYS A 149 -7.29 -14.46 7.56
N GLU A 150 -8.39 -13.78 7.83
CA GLU A 150 -9.62 -13.84 7.03
C GLU A 150 -9.66 -12.65 6.06
N TRP A 151 -10.11 -12.91 4.84
CA TRP A 151 -10.12 -11.88 3.79
C TRP A 151 -11.02 -10.69 4.13
N GLU A 152 -12.14 -10.92 4.83
CA GLU A 152 -13.06 -9.87 5.26
C GLU A 152 -12.35 -8.84 6.14
N ALA A 153 -11.75 -9.30 7.23
CA ALA A 153 -11.04 -8.43 8.18
C ALA A 153 -9.82 -7.75 7.53
N LEU A 154 -9.13 -8.43 6.62
CA LEU A 154 -8.02 -7.83 5.88
C LEU A 154 -8.51 -6.78 4.88
N SER A 155 -9.64 -7.01 4.20
CA SER A 155 -10.27 -6.05 3.31
C SER A 155 -10.71 -4.78 4.04
N ASP A 156 -11.28 -4.93 5.23
CA ASP A 156 -11.68 -3.80 6.08
C ASP A 156 -10.47 -2.97 6.48
N ASN A 157 -9.37 -3.60 6.88
CA ASN A 157 -8.12 -2.91 7.18
C ASN A 157 -7.57 -2.15 5.97
N ILE A 158 -7.59 -2.76 4.78
CA ILE A 158 -7.17 -2.10 3.53
C ILE A 158 -8.06 -0.88 3.24
N SER A 159 -9.37 -1.03 3.36
CA SER A 159 -10.33 0.05 3.15
C SER A 159 -10.09 1.22 4.11
N ASP A 160 -9.93 0.94 5.40
CA ASP A 160 -9.70 1.97 6.41
C ASP A 160 -8.35 2.68 6.22
N GLN A 161 -7.31 1.97 5.83
CA GLN A 161 -6.02 2.57 5.51
C GLN A 161 -6.12 3.47 4.29
N LYS A 162 -6.85 3.09 3.23
CA LYS A 162 -7.14 3.96 2.08
C LYS A 162 -7.84 5.25 2.51
N LYS A 163 -8.90 5.16 3.33
CA LYS A 163 -9.62 6.34 3.85
C LYS A 163 -8.70 7.26 4.65
N ARG A 164 -7.74 6.70 5.40
CA ARG A 164 -6.75 7.50 6.15
C ARG A 164 -5.80 8.27 5.22
N VAL A 165 -5.43 7.73 4.05
CA VAL A 165 -4.66 8.49 3.04
C VAL A 165 -5.43 9.72 2.60
N PHE A 166 -6.72 9.57 2.28
CA PHE A 166 -7.57 10.72 1.88
C PHE A 166 -7.80 11.76 2.98
N ARG A 167 -7.60 11.41 4.26
CA ARG A 167 -7.67 12.37 5.38
C ARG A 167 -6.37 13.14 5.58
N ILE A 168 -5.27 12.70 5.01
CA ILE A 168 -3.99 13.43 5.02
C ILE A 168 -3.99 14.52 3.95
N LEU A 169 -4.67 14.28 2.81
CA LEU A 169 -4.89 15.25 1.73
C LEU A 169 -5.87 16.34 2.14
#